data_dc48f79f909d21e8584a7e9fc0e78ccb
#
_entry.id   dc48f79f909d21e8584a7e9fc0e78ccb
#
_cell.length_a   1.000
_cell.length_b   1.000
_cell.length_c   1.000
_cell.angle_alpha   90.00
_cell.angle_beta   90.00
_cell.angle_gamma   90.00
#
_symmetry.space_group_name_H-M   'P 1'
#
loop_
_entity.id
_entity.type
_entity.pdbx_description
1 polymer ?
#
loop_
_entity_poly.entity_id
_entity_poly.type
_entity_poly.pdbx_seq_one_letter_code
_entity_poly.pdbx_strand_id
1 'polypeptide(L)'
;EAVWPGWKFYASVDMSPTNNIWRDAPAFFDYVTRCQSFLQMGQPDNDFLVYLPVYDMWDDQDGRLLLFDIHKMAQRAPRFIEAVHRIYGAGYDMDYISDNFIRNAMCQDGKILTSGGASYKALVVPGARLMPADVMEKLLRLADEGATVVFLEQYPEDVPGLNDLGKRRAEFNKALAQIKEREGKGHVLFGTDYARTLAATAAAPEEMKTTFGLSSIRRSHPEGHHYFISALKTEDTESWIPLAVQARSAMLYNPMNGTSGKARLRQNNGRTEGFLQLASGESVILKTFTDQDVSVPEYGYWTSMAQDEAAKMLPGTCTFAGKWGFSFVEAIPVVSNVPD
;
A
#
# COMPACT_ATOMS: atom_id res chain seq x y z
N GLU A 1 10.29 -31.83 -12.68
CA GLU A 1 9.16 -31.33 -13.47
C GLU A 1 8.93 -32.25 -14.70
N ALA A 2 7.65 -32.47 -15.08
CA ALA A 2 7.32 -33.28 -16.24
C ALA A 2 7.68 -32.53 -17.53
N VAL A 3 8.01 -33.31 -18.58
CA VAL A 3 8.24 -32.76 -19.92
C VAL A 3 6.95 -32.09 -20.41
N TRP A 4 7.09 -31.04 -21.21
CA TRP A 4 5.93 -30.32 -21.74
C TRP A 4 4.92 -31.27 -22.44
N PRO A 5 3.59 -31.10 -22.25
CA PRO A 5 2.91 -29.96 -21.58
C PRO A 5 3.00 -29.97 -20.06
N GLY A 6 3.60 -30.98 -19.46
CA GLY A 6 3.92 -31.03 -18.06
C GLY A 6 2.77 -30.81 -17.09
N TRP A 7 3.06 -31.06 -15.83
CA TRP A 7 2.13 -30.72 -14.75
C TRP A 7 2.59 -29.40 -14.08
N LYS A 8 1.74 -28.39 -14.06
CA LYS A 8 2.02 -27.10 -13.42
C LYS A 8 1.39 -27.07 -12.04
N PHE A 9 2.20 -26.78 -11.04
CA PHE A 9 1.70 -26.52 -9.71
C PHE A 9 1.18 -25.08 -9.62
N TYR A 10 -0.08 -24.92 -9.26
CA TYR A 10 -0.78 -23.63 -9.29
C TYR A 10 -0.17 -22.55 -8.39
N ALA A 11 0.59 -22.95 -7.37
CA ALA A 11 1.17 -22.02 -6.38
C ALA A 11 2.60 -21.57 -6.73
N SER A 12 3.14 -21.93 -7.89
CA SER A 12 4.47 -21.51 -8.32
C SER A 12 4.43 -20.83 -9.68
N VAL A 13 5.24 -19.78 -9.81
CA VAL A 13 5.56 -19.22 -11.12
C VAL A 13 6.66 -20.08 -11.73
N ASP A 14 6.37 -20.74 -12.85
CA ASP A 14 7.35 -21.54 -13.56
C ASP A 14 8.29 -20.61 -14.36
N MET A 15 9.36 -20.15 -13.73
CA MET A 15 10.41 -19.30 -14.32
C MET A 15 11.52 -20.18 -14.89
N SER A 16 11.18 -20.95 -15.90
CA SER A 16 12.10 -21.89 -16.56
C SER A 16 12.18 -21.62 -18.07
N PRO A 17 13.22 -22.12 -18.76
CA PRO A 17 13.33 -22.01 -20.21
C PRO A 17 12.15 -22.60 -21.00
N THR A 18 11.33 -23.44 -20.35
CA THR A 18 10.12 -24.02 -20.97
C THR A 18 8.89 -23.10 -20.86
N ASN A 19 9.00 -21.99 -20.13
CA ASN A 19 7.93 -21.00 -20.03
C ASN A 19 8.05 -20.00 -21.19
N ASN A 20 6.94 -19.68 -21.83
CA ASN A 20 6.89 -18.73 -22.94
C ASN A 20 7.33 -17.29 -22.57
N ILE A 21 7.26 -16.92 -21.28
CA ILE A 21 7.74 -15.62 -20.78
C ILE A 21 9.26 -15.60 -20.50
N TRP A 22 9.96 -16.74 -20.59
CA TRP A 22 11.39 -16.83 -20.25
C TRP A 22 12.26 -15.89 -21.07
N ARG A 23 11.92 -15.70 -22.33
CA ARG A 23 12.62 -14.80 -23.24
C ARG A 23 12.65 -13.35 -22.72
N ASP A 24 11.55 -12.93 -22.10
CA ASP A 24 11.37 -11.56 -21.60
C ASP A 24 11.72 -11.44 -20.11
N ALA A 25 12.07 -12.55 -19.47
CA ALA A 25 12.42 -12.59 -18.04
C ALA A 25 13.54 -11.60 -17.65
N PRO A 26 14.62 -11.39 -18.44
CA PRO A 26 15.64 -10.41 -18.12
C PRO A 26 15.08 -8.99 -17.99
N ALA A 27 14.22 -8.55 -18.90
CA ALA A 27 13.59 -7.23 -18.85
C ALA A 27 12.70 -7.08 -17.60
N PHE A 28 11.95 -8.12 -17.26
CA PHE A 28 11.14 -8.17 -16.05
C PHE A 28 12.01 -8.09 -14.79
N PHE A 29 13.11 -8.84 -14.71
CA PHE A 29 14.01 -8.79 -13.57
C PHE A 29 14.74 -7.45 -13.45
N ASP A 30 15.11 -6.82 -14.55
CA ASP A 30 15.68 -5.49 -14.56
C ASP A 30 14.68 -4.45 -13.98
N TYR A 31 13.43 -4.51 -14.41
CA TYR A 31 12.36 -3.68 -13.85
C TYR A 31 12.21 -3.89 -12.34
N VAL A 32 12.10 -5.15 -11.88
CA VAL A 32 11.97 -5.48 -10.46
C VAL A 32 13.20 -4.99 -9.68
N THR A 33 14.41 -5.16 -10.22
CA THR A 33 15.65 -4.71 -9.59
C THR A 33 15.66 -3.19 -9.41
N ARG A 34 15.25 -2.42 -10.41
CA ARG A 34 15.12 -0.96 -10.31
C ARG A 34 14.07 -0.56 -9.27
N CYS A 35 12.90 -1.20 -9.26
CA CYS A 35 11.90 -0.95 -8.23
C CYS A 35 12.43 -1.25 -6.82
N GLN A 36 13.06 -2.40 -6.63
CA GLN A 36 13.57 -2.82 -5.33
C GLN A 36 14.70 -1.93 -4.83
N SER A 37 15.52 -1.36 -5.71
CA SER A 37 16.57 -0.42 -5.31
C SER A 37 16.03 0.78 -4.52
N PHE A 38 14.79 1.19 -4.78
CA PHE A 38 14.09 2.23 -4.01
C PHE A 38 13.25 1.65 -2.86
N LEU A 39 12.51 0.57 -3.11
CA LEU A 39 11.58 0.02 -2.13
C LEU A 39 12.26 -0.66 -0.94
N GLN A 40 13.55 -0.99 -1.03
CA GLN A 40 14.35 -1.49 0.09
C GLN A 40 15.07 -0.38 0.87
N MET A 41 15.10 0.87 0.35
CA MET A 41 15.76 1.99 1.01
C MET A 41 14.85 2.64 2.06
N GLY A 42 15.45 3.15 3.14
CA GLY A 42 14.73 3.89 4.18
C GLY A 42 13.75 3.03 4.98
N GLN A 43 12.71 3.67 5.51
CA GLN A 43 11.67 3.04 6.32
C GLN A 43 10.31 3.09 5.61
N PRO A 44 9.39 2.14 5.87
CA PRO A 44 8.00 2.29 5.51
C PRO A 44 7.44 3.62 6.06
N ASP A 45 6.66 4.34 5.25
CA ASP A 45 6.02 5.58 5.66
C ASP A 45 4.50 5.46 5.53
N ASN A 46 3.97 4.36 6.06
CA ASN A 46 2.56 4.11 6.18
C ASN A 46 1.97 4.95 7.33
N ASP A 47 0.70 5.31 7.20
CA ASP A 47 0.07 6.23 8.16
C ASP A 47 -0.32 5.50 9.46
N PHE A 48 -0.85 4.29 9.35
CA PHE A 48 -1.47 3.56 10.44
C PHE A 48 -0.90 2.17 10.67
N LEU A 49 -0.90 1.76 11.95
CA LEU A 49 -0.84 0.36 12.34
C LEU A 49 -2.25 -0.14 12.61
N VAL A 50 -2.70 -1.17 11.90
CA VAL A 50 -4.03 -1.77 12.10
C VAL A 50 -3.90 -3.05 12.89
N TYR A 51 -4.59 -3.12 14.04
CA TYR A 51 -4.62 -4.31 14.88
C TYR A 51 -5.25 -5.49 14.14
N LEU A 52 -4.55 -6.63 14.09
CA LEU A 52 -5.06 -7.87 13.54
C LEU A 52 -5.82 -8.65 14.64
N PRO A 53 -7.15 -8.77 14.57
CA PRO A 53 -7.97 -9.37 15.61
C PRO A 53 -7.94 -10.91 15.55
N VAL A 54 -6.77 -11.50 15.83
CA VAL A 54 -6.51 -12.94 15.71
C VAL A 54 -7.46 -13.75 16.58
N TYR A 55 -7.79 -13.25 17.77
CA TYR A 55 -8.66 -13.97 18.69
C TYR A 55 -10.10 -14.04 18.23
N ASP A 56 -10.60 -13.03 17.53
CA ASP A 56 -11.93 -13.09 16.91
C ASP A 56 -11.99 -14.16 15.82
N MET A 57 -10.89 -14.32 15.10
CA MET A 57 -10.74 -15.34 14.06
C MET A 57 -10.63 -16.75 14.67
N TRP A 58 -10.02 -16.88 15.85
CA TRP A 58 -9.92 -18.16 16.58
C TRP A 58 -11.17 -18.55 17.32
N ASP A 59 -12.04 -17.60 17.63
CA ASP A 59 -13.34 -17.84 18.26
C ASP A 59 -14.41 -18.25 17.22
N ASP A 60 -13.98 -18.87 16.14
CA ASP A 60 -14.88 -19.45 15.13
C ASP A 60 -15.62 -20.66 15.73
N GLN A 61 -16.95 -20.58 15.81
CA GLN A 61 -17.82 -21.62 16.39
C GLN A 61 -17.75 -22.95 15.63
N ASP A 62 -17.34 -22.93 14.37
CA ASP A 62 -17.17 -24.13 13.55
C ASP A 62 -15.90 -24.93 13.90
N GLY A 63 -15.11 -24.49 14.86
CA GLY A 63 -13.90 -25.19 15.35
C GLY A 63 -12.83 -25.46 14.29
N ARG A 64 -12.83 -24.70 13.22
CA ARG A 64 -11.87 -24.87 12.13
C ARG A 64 -10.50 -24.43 12.59
N LEU A 65 -9.50 -25.25 12.29
CA LEU A 65 -8.11 -24.84 12.42
C LEU A 65 -7.91 -23.52 11.67
N LEU A 66 -7.29 -22.58 12.36
CA LEU A 66 -6.94 -21.30 11.77
C LEU A 66 -5.79 -21.54 10.78
N LEU A 67 -6.17 -21.85 9.57
CA LEU A 67 -5.27 -21.64 8.46
C LEU A 67 -5.41 -20.16 8.07
N PHE A 68 -4.31 -19.42 8.06
CA PHE A 68 -4.24 -18.14 7.39
C PHE A 68 -4.42 -18.38 5.88
N ASP A 69 -5.63 -18.76 5.52
CA ASP A 69 -6.01 -18.92 4.14
C ASP A 69 -6.42 -17.54 3.62
N ILE A 70 -5.49 -16.92 2.94
CA ILE A 70 -5.66 -15.62 2.29
C ILE A 70 -6.96 -15.55 1.46
N HIS A 71 -7.37 -16.66 0.85
CA HIS A 71 -8.59 -16.71 0.03
C HIS A 71 -9.88 -16.71 0.87
N LYS A 72 -9.78 -16.97 2.18
CA LYS A 72 -10.93 -17.04 3.10
C LYS A 72 -10.94 -15.94 4.15
N MET A 73 -9.94 -15.04 4.15
CA MET A 73 -9.85 -13.97 5.14
C MET A 73 -11.10 -13.08 5.14
N ALA A 74 -11.66 -12.77 3.98
CA ALA A 74 -12.89 -11.99 3.89
C ALA A 74 -14.11 -12.65 4.57
N GLN A 75 -14.12 -13.98 4.64
CA GLN A 75 -15.18 -14.75 5.31
C GLN A 75 -14.93 -14.89 6.83
N ARG A 76 -13.68 -14.99 7.26
CA ARG A 76 -13.27 -15.25 8.64
C ARG A 76 -13.09 -14.00 9.47
N ALA A 77 -12.67 -12.92 8.85
CA ALA A 77 -12.47 -11.61 9.47
C ALA A 77 -13.10 -10.49 8.63
N PRO A 78 -14.42 -10.55 8.34
CA PRO A 78 -15.05 -9.62 7.41
C PRO A 78 -14.92 -8.17 7.86
N ARG A 79 -15.07 -7.88 9.15
CA ARG A 79 -14.90 -6.52 9.71
C ARG A 79 -13.48 -6.00 9.53
N PHE A 80 -12.47 -6.85 9.75
CA PHE A 80 -11.07 -6.47 9.54
C PHE A 80 -10.79 -6.13 8.07
N ILE A 81 -11.22 -6.99 7.15
CA ILE A 81 -11.03 -6.77 5.71
C ILE A 81 -11.78 -5.53 5.23
N GLU A 82 -13.02 -5.33 5.70
CA GLU A 82 -13.78 -4.12 5.40
C GLU A 82 -13.09 -2.85 5.92
N ALA A 83 -12.57 -2.89 7.14
CA ALA A 83 -11.80 -1.78 7.72
C ALA A 83 -10.57 -1.44 6.88
N VAL A 84 -9.80 -2.45 6.48
CA VAL A 84 -8.62 -2.29 5.62
C VAL A 84 -9.00 -1.63 4.29
N HIS A 85 -10.07 -2.10 3.64
CA HIS A 85 -10.53 -1.51 2.38
C HIS A 85 -11.01 -0.06 2.56
N ARG A 86 -11.72 0.24 3.64
CA ARG A 86 -12.20 1.61 3.93
C ARG A 86 -11.04 2.57 4.24
N ILE A 87 -10.03 2.13 5.01
CA ILE A 87 -8.85 2.94 5.31
C ILE A 87 -8.07 3.23 4.01
N TYR A 88 -7.82 2.19 3.19
CA TYR A 88 -7.13 2.35 1.91
C TYR A 88 -7.93 3.22 0.93
N GLY A 89 -9.24 3.00 0.83
CA GLY A 89 -10.14 3.79 -0.01
C GLY A 89 -10.27 5.26 0.42
N ALA A 90 -9.96 5.56 1.69
CA ALA A 90 -9.86 6.93 2.19
C ALA A 90 -8.50 7.60 1.90
N GLY A 91 -7.58 6.90 1.24
CA GLY A 91 -6.28 7.42 0.80
C GLY A 91 -5.12 7.19 1.77
N TYR A 92 -5.32 6.39 2.83
CA TYR A 92 -4.27 6.10 3.80
C TYR A 92 -3.58 4.76 3.55
N ASP A 93 -2.31 4.69 3.91
CA ASP A 93 -1.54 3.44 3.93
C ASP A 93 -1.43 2.88 5.34
N MET A 94 -1.28 1.55 5.43
CA MET A 94 -1.24 0.87 6.70
C MET A 94 -0.34 -0.36 6.68
N ASP A 95 0.14 -0.72 7.86
CA ASP A 95 0.69 -2.03 8.17
C ASP A 95 -0.17 -2.71 9.25
N TYR A 96 0.01 -4.00 9.44
CA TYR A 96 -0.72 -4.77 10.44
C TYR A 96 0.14 -5.03 11.66
N ILE A 97 -0.50 -5.05 12.85
CA ILE A 97 0.20 -5.29 14.10
C ILE A 97 -0.50 -6.35 14.94
N SER A 98 0.28 -7.27 15.49
CA SER A 98 -0.20 -8.28 16.45
C SER A 98 0.07 -7.87 17.89
N ASP A 99 -0.54 -8.59 18.83
CA ASP A 99 -0.40 -8.36 20.28
C ASP A 99 1.05 -8.24 20.74
N ASN A 100 1.93 -9.15 20.28
CA ASN A 100 3.32 -9.17 20.69
C ASN A 100 4.08 -7.92 20.27
N PHE A 101 3.79 -7.41 19.09
CA PHE A 101 4.39 -6.16 18.62
C PHE A 101 3.79 -4.94 19.31
N ILE A 102 2.49 -4.95 19.65
CA ILE A 102 1.87 -3.87 20.45
C ILE A 102 2.54 -3.77 21.82
N ARG A 103 2.79 -4.91 22.51
CA ARG A 103 3.46 -4.92 23.82
C ARG A 103 4.82 -4.22 23.80
N ASN A 104 5.53 -4.35 22.69
CA ASN A 104 6.86 -3.78 22.48
C ASN A 104 6.88 -2.42 21.78
N ALA A 105 5.73 -1.91 21.33
CA ALA A 105 5.63 -0.59 20.73
C ALA A 105 5.89 0.51 21.76
N MET A 106 6.39 1.64 21.30
CA MET A 106 6.68 2.83 22.13
C MET A 106 6.00 4.06 21.52
N CYS A 107 5.76 5.07 22.35
CA CYS A 107 5.43 6.40 21.87
C CYS A 107 6.71 7.23 21.78
N GLN A 108 6.91 7.86 20.63
CA GLN A 108 7.97 8.84 20.42
C GLN A 108 7.43 9.99 19.57
N ASP A 109 7.53 11.23 20.09
CA ASP A 109 7.05 12.44 19.41
C ASP A 109 5.59 12.34 18.92
N GLY A 110 4.73 11.71 19.73
CA GLY A 110 3.31 11.50 19.41
C GLY A 110 3.02 10.41 18.38
N LYS A 111 4.05 9.69 17.93
CA LYS A 111 3.94 8.59 16.98
C LYS A 111 4.16 7.24 17.66
N ILE A 112 3.63 6.20 17.07
CA ILE A 112 3.88 4.82 17.48
C ILE A 112 5.15 4.33 16.80
N LEU A 113 6.17 3.99 17.58
CA LEU A 113 7.42 3.43 17.12
C LEU A 113 7.42 1.92 17.37
N THR A 114 7.68 1.14 16.32
CA THR A 114 7.86 -0.31 16.43
C THR A 114 9.30 -0.68 16.73
N SER A 115 9.55 -1.90 17.23
CA SER A 115 10.89 -2.41 17.48
C SER A 115 11.78 -2.48 16.22
N GLY A 116 11.17 -2.50 15.02
CA GLY A 116 11.87 -2.44 13.73
C GLY A 116 12.26 -1.04 13.28
N GLY A 117 11.92 0.01 14.06
CA GLY A 117 12.25 1.40 13.75
C GLY A 117 11.26 2.12 12.84
N ALA A 118 10.19 1.45 12.39
CA ALA A 118 9.13 2.11 11.64
C ALA A 118 8.20 2.90 12.59
N SER A 119 7.75 4.09 12.16
CA SER A 119 6.91 4.97 12.95
C SER A 119 5.58 5.26 12.25
N TYR A 120 4.49 5.31 13.03
CA TYR A 120 3.11 5.47 12.54
C TYR A 120 2.38 6.57 13.29
N LYS A 121 1.46 7.24 12.62
CA LYS A 121 0.70 8.38 13.16
C LYS A 121 -0.40 7.95 14.12
N ALA A 122 -0.93 6.73 13.96
CA ALA A 122 -1.89 6.17 14.89
C ALA A 122 -1.91 4.63 14.85
N LEU A 123 -2.41 4.02 15.95
CA LEU A 123 -2.79 2.62 15.99
C LEU A 123 -4.31 2.54 15.90
N VAL A 124 -4.80 1.75 14.95
CA VAL A 124 -6.23 1.60 14.66
C VAL A 124 -6.68 0.20 15.08
N VAL A 125 -7.70 0.13 15.92
CA VAL A 125 -8.39 -1.10 16.34
C VAL A 125 -9.69 -1.20 15.56
N PRO A 126 -9.79 -2.10 14.55
CA PRO A 126 -10.96 -2.21 13.70
C PRO A 126 -11.99 -3.17 14.32
N GLY A 127 -13.06 -2.70 14.91
CA GLY A 127 -14.22 -3.49 15.34
C GLY A 127 -13.93 -4.84 16.02
N ALA A 128 -12.76 -4.98 16.67
CA ALA A 128 -12.37 -6.21 17.37
C ALA A 128 -13.24 -6.47 18.59
N ARG A 129 -13.64 -7.72 18.79
CA ARG A 129 -14.44 -8.15 19.93
C ARG A 129 -13.57 -8.66 21.09
N LEU A 130 -12.55 -9.44 20.78
CA LEU A 130 -11.64 -10.03 21.79
C LEU A 130 -10.27 -9.36 21.74
N MET A 131 -9.80 -8.95 22.92
CA MET A 131 -8.46 -8.38 23.08
C MET A 131 -7.89 -8.77 24.47
N PRO A 132 -6.59 -9.19 24.54
CA PRO A 132 -5.94 -9.44 25.83
C PRO A 132 -5.93 -8.20 26.74
N ALA A 133 -6.08 -8.40 28.04
CA ALA A 133 -6.12 -7.31 29.03
C ALA A 133 -4.84 -6.47 29.00
N ASP A 134 -3.68 -7.11 28.93
CA ASP A 134 -2.37 -6.44 28.88
C ASP A 134 -2.14 -5.65 27.59
N VAL A 135 -2.77 -6.05 26.48
CA VAL A 135 -2.79 -5.28 25.23
C VAL A 135 -3.66 -4.02 25.39
N MET A 136 -4.84 -4.14 25.99
CA MET A 136 -5.71 -3.00 26.30
C MET A 136 -5.02 -1.99 27.23
N GLU A 137 -4.33 -2.48 28.27
CA GLU A 137 -3.50 -1.64 29.15
C GLU A 137 -2.34 -0.96 28.39
N LYS A 138 -1.75 -1.66 27.44
CA LYS A 138 -0.69 -1.07 26.60
C LYS A 138 -1.22 0.03 25.69
N LEU A 139 -2.40 -0.13 25.09
CA LEU A 139 -3.04 0.91 24.29
C LEU A 139 -3.33 2.15 25.14
N LEU A 140 -3.82 1.96 26.37
CA LEU A 140 -4.03 3.05 27.32
C LEU A 140 -2.71 3.81 27.59
N ARG A 141 -1.63 3.07 27.88
CA ARG A 141 -0.31 3.69 28.13
C ARG A 141 0.19 4.46 26.94
N LEU A 142 0.09 3.91 25.73
CA LEU A 142 0.49 4.61 24.51
C LEU A 142 -0.28 5.91 24.31
N ALA A 143 -1.60 5.90 24.61
CA ALA A 143 -2.41 7.12 24.56
C ALA A 143 -2.00 8.15 25.63
N ASP A 144 -1.71 7.70 26.84
CA ASP A 144 -1.23 8.56 27.95
C ASP A 144 0.15 9.16 27.65
N GLU A 145 0.99 8.45 26.88
CA GLU A 145 2.29 8.93 26.41
C GLU A 145 2.18 9.87 25.19
N GLY A 146 0.99 10.05 24.62
CA GLY A 146 0.72 10.98 23.53
C GLY A 146 0.56 10.36 22.15
N ALA A 147 0.57 9.02 22.03
CA ALA A 147 0.30 8.34 20.76
C ALA A 147 -1.20 8.26 20.49
N THR A 148 -1.61 8.47 19.25
CA THR A 148 -3.03 8.37 18.88
C THR A 148 -3.47 6.91 18.73
N VAL A 149 -4.53 6.53 19.45
CA VAL A 149 -5.21 5.23 19.35
C VAL A 149 -6.62 5.45 18.86
N VAL A 150 -7.01 4.76 17.81
CA VAL A 150 -8.30 4.90 17.14
C VAL A 150 -9.09 3.60 17.28
N PHE A 151 -10.30 3.66 17.81
CA PHE A 151 -11.25 2.54 17.80
C PHE A 151 -12.31 2.82 16.73
N LEU A 152 -12.47 1.87 15.81
CA LEU A 152 -13.46 1.95 14.74
C LEU A 152 -14.61 0.98 15.01
N GLU A 153 -15.84 1.44 14.79
CA GLU A 153 -17.11 0.72 14.92
C GLU A 153 -17.48 0.30 16.35
N GLN A 154 -16.60 -0.35 17.08
CA GLN A 154 -16.84 -0.78 18.47
C GLN A 154 -15.53 -0.86 19.24
N TYR A 155 -15.65 -0.78 20.56
CA TYR A 155 -14.59 -1.18 21.49
C TYR A 155 -14.55 -2.70 21.63
N PRO A 156 -13.38 -3.29 21.93
CA PRO A 156 -13.32 -4.68 22.37
C PRO A 156 -14.21 -4.94 23.60
N GLU A 157 -14.81 -6.14 23.67
CA GLU A 157 -15.85 -6.47 24.66
C GLU A 157 -15.34 -7.39 25.76
N ASP A 158 -14.40 -8.29 25.44
CA ASP A 158 -13.93 -9.32 26.38
C ASP A 158 -12.48 -9.76 26.09
N VAL A 159 -11.94 -10.55 27.00
CA VAL A 159 -10.61 -11.16 26.88
C VAL A 159 -10.69 -12.57 26.29
N PRO A 160 -9.71 -13.00 25.49
CA PRO A 160 -9.67 -14.36 24.95
C PRO A 160 -9.23 -15.37 26.01
N GLY A 161 -9.69 -16.64 25.90
CA GLY A 161 -9.25 -17.77 26.71
C GLY A 161 -9.86 -17.83 28.11
N LEU A 162 -9.72 -18.96 28.79
CA LEU A 162 -10.42 -19.27 30.05
C LEU A 162 -9.54 -19.15 31.29
N ASN A 163 -8.22 -19.19 31.19
CA ASN A 163 -7.31 -19.12 32.34
C ASN A 163 -7.45 -17.80 33.08
N ASP A 164 -7.61 -17.81 34.41
CA ASP A 164 -7.76 -16.64 35.28
C ASP A 164 -8.76 -15.59 34.75
N LEU A 165 -9.83 -16.07 34.13
CA LEU A 165 -10.78 -15.25 33.38
C LEU A 165 -11.32 -14.07 34.20
N GLY A 166 -11.71 -14.32 35.47
CA GLY A 166 -12.25 -13.26 36.32
C GLY A 166 -11.26 -12.11 36.57
N LYS A 167 -9.98 -12.43 36.82
CA LYS A 167 -8.94 -11.43 37.03
C LYS A 167 -8.69 -10.65 35.74
N ARG A 168 -8.48 -11.34 34.62
CA ARG A 168 -8.20 -10.68 33.32
C ARG A 168 -9.36 -9.81 32.84
N ARG A 169 -10.61 -10.21 33.05
CA ARG A 169 -11.77 -9.36 32.76
C ARG A 169 -11.81 -8.11 33.64
N ALA A 170 -11.42 -8.21 34.91
CA ALA A 170 -11.37 -7.05 35.79
C ALA A 170 -10.30 -6.04 35.34
N GLU A 171 -9.10 -6.52 34.98
CA GLU A 171 -8.00 -5.72 34.44
C GLU A 171 -8.40 -5.07 33.11
N PHE A 172 -8.95 -5.85 32.19
CA PHE A 172 -9.45 -5.38 30.90
C PHE A 172 -10.52 -4.29 31.04
N ASN A 173 -11.56 -4.54 31.86
CA ASN A 173 -12.65 -3.60 32.06
C ASN A 173 -12.16 -2.29 32.69
N LYS A 174 -11.19 -2.36 33.60
CA LYS A 174 -10.54 -1.19 34.18
C LYS A 174 -9.83 -0.35 33.11
N ALA A 175 -9.01 -0.99 32.26
CA ALA A 175 -8.31 -0.29 31.18
C ALA A 175 -9.28 0.28 30.14
N LEU A 176 -10.32 -0.49 29.76
CA LEU A 176 -11.35 -0.05 28.82
C LEU A 176 -12.13 1.16 29.35
N ALA A 177 -12.52 1.16 30.63
CA ALA A 177 -13.18 2.32 31.24
C ALA A 177 -12.32 3.57 31.15
N GLN A 178 -11.02 3.46 31.46
CA GLN A 178 -10.08 4.57 31.37
C GLN A 178 -9.85 5.06 29.92
N ILE A 179 -9.85 4.16 28.95
CA ILE A 179 -9.79 4.53 27.51
C ILE A 179 -11.04 5.32 27.13
N LYS A 180 -12.23 4.85 27.51
CA LYS A 180 -13.50 5.55 27.22
C LYS A 180 -13.59 6.94 27.88
N GLU A 181 -13.01 7.13 29.06
CA GLU A 181 -12.92 8.44 29.70
C GLU A 181 -12.05 9.43 28.92
N ARG A 182 -11.12 8.94 28.11
CA ARG A 182 -10.20 9.75 27.27
C ARG A 182 -10.74 9.97 25.86
N GLU A 183 -11.85 9.36 25.50
CA GLU A 183 -12.47 9.52 24.17
C GLU A 183 -12.73 11.00 23.88
N GLY A 184 -12.22 11.48 22.74
CA GLY A 184 -12.36 12.86 22.30
C GLY A 184 -11.59 13.91 23.15
N LYS A 185 -10.81 13.49 24.15
CA LYS A 185 -10.04 14.35 25.05
C LYS A 185 -8.54 14.20 24.87
N GLY A 186 -8.06 14.08 23.64
CA GLY A 186 -6.65 13.94 23.36
C GLY A 186 -6.35 12.87 22.33
N HIS A 187 -5.67 11.79 22.73
CA HIS A 187 -5.13 10.80 21.82
C HIS A 187 -5.99 9.54 21.65
N VAL A 188 -7.20 9.49 22.19
CA VAL A 188 -8.16 8.40 21.97
C VAL A 188 -9.30 8.90 21.11
N LEU A 189 -9.43 8.27 19.92
CA LEU A 189 -10.51 8.56 18.99
C LEU A 189 -11.42 7.33 18.85
N PHE A 190 -12.71 7.58 18.74
CA PHE A 190 -13.71 6.57 18.44
C PHE A 190 -14.64 7.07 17.34
N GLY A 191 -15.04 6.17 16.43
CA GLY A 191 -16.02 6.52 15.41
C GLY A 191 -16.42 5.36 14.52
N THR A 192 -17.61 5.50 13.93
CA THR A 192 -18.17 4.57 12.93
C THR A 192 -18.00 5.13 11.50
N ASP A 193 -17.78 6.42 11.36
CA ASP A 193 -17.43 7.07 10.10
C ASP A 193 -15.89 7.08 9.96
N TYR A 194 -15.38 6.20 9.13
CA TYR A 194 -13.95 6.02 8.91
C TYR A 194 -13.27 7.30 8.41
N ALA A 195 -13.82 7.92 7.38
CA ALA A 195 -13.21 9.11 6.78
C ALA A 195 -13.09 10.25 7.79
N ARG A 196 -14.16 10.52 8.53
CA ARG A 196 -14.19 11.56 9.56
C ARG A 196 -13.26 11.23 10.73
N THR A 197 -13.28 9.98 11.20
CA THR A 197 -12.48 9.57 12.37
C THR A 197 -10.99 9.60 12.04
N LEU A 198 -10.59 9.10 10.88
CA LEU A 198 -9.20 9.08 10.45
C LEU A 198 -8.69 10.49 10.11
N ALA A 199 -9.53 11.35 9.57
CA ALA A 199 -9.17 12.76 9.31
C ALA A 199 -8.91 13.57 10.61
N ALA A 200 -9.37 13.06 11.76
CA ALA A 200 -9.06 13.68 13.07
C ALA A 200 -7.66 13.30 13.59
N THR A 201 -6.95 12.38 12.91
CA THR A 201 -5.56 12.04 13.21
C THR A 201 -4.60 13.04 12.55
N ALA A 202 -3.30 12.92 12.86
CA ALA A 202 -2.26 13.71 12.20
C ALA A 202 -1.90 13.18 10.78
N ALA A 203 -2.59 12.16 10.27
CA ALA A 203 -2.35 11.60 8.95
C ALA A 203 -2.99 12.47 7.85
N ALA A 204 -2.29 12.61 6.74
CA ALA A 204 -2.80 13.26 5.54
C ALA A 204 -3.04 12.19 4.46
N PRO A 205 -4.25 12.11 3.89
CA PRO A 205 -4.54 11.12 2.84
C PRO A 205 -3.81 11.47 1.54
N GLU A 206 -3.41 10.43 0.81
CA GLU A 206 -2.88 10.57 -0.55
C GLU A 206 -4.02 10.72 -1.55
N GLU A 207 -4.24 11.95 -2.04
CA GLU A 207 -5.29 12.24 -3.02
C GLU A 207 -5.04 11.53 -4.37
N MET A 208 -3.79 11.13 -4.67
CA MET A 208 -3.50 10.34 -5.85
C MET A 208 -4.31 9.04 -5.91
N LYS A 209 -4.65 8.44 -4.76
CA LYS A 209 -5.47 7.23 -4.67
C LYS A 209 -6.96 7.53 -4.84
N THR A 210 -7.45 8.52 -4.13
CA THR A 210 -8.90 8.81 -4.04
C THR A 210 -9.44 9.59 -5.23
N THR A 211 -8.66 10.52 -5.77
CA THR A 211 -9.09 11.43 -6.83
C THR A 211 -8.58 10.99 -8.21
N PHE A 212 -7.35 10.48 -8.27
CA PHE A 212 -6.70 10.18 -9.54
C PHE A 212 -6.67 8.68 -9.86
N GLY A 213 -7.10 7.80 -8.94
CA GLY A 213 -7.13 6.35 -9.14
C GLY A 213 -5.75 5.72 -9.32
N LEU A 214 -4.70 6.35 -8.78
CA LEU A 214 -3.34 5.82 -8.79
C LEU A 214 -3.10 4.99 -7.53
N SER A 215 -2.32 3.92 -7.67
CA SER A 215 -1.82 3.17 -6.52
C SER A 215 -0.43 3.65 -6.15
N SER A 216 -0.11 3.69 -4.86
CA SER A 216 1.21 4.11 -4.41
C SER A 216 1.69 3.36 -3.17
N ILE A 217 3.02 3.26 -3.06
CA ILE A 217 3.73 2.88 -1.84
C ILE A 217 4.68 4.03 -1.52
N ARG A 218 4.64 4.53 -0.29
CA ARG A 218 5.54 5.60 0.17
C ARG A 218 6.55 5.06 1.19
N ARG A 219 7.79 5.54 1.05
CA ARG A 219 8.87 5.28 2.01
C ARG A 219 9.55 6.59 2.40
N SER A 220 10.03 6.68 3.63
CA SER A 220 10.82 7.80 4.11
C SER A 220 12.32 7.49 4.02
N HIS A 221 13.12 8.51 3.74
CA HIS A 221 14.58 8.47 3.79
C HIS A 221 15.11 9.79 4.40
N PRO A 222 16.41 9.89 4.76
CA PRO A 222 16.92 11.05 5.47
C PRO A 222 16.74 12.39 4.72
N GLU A 223 16.65 12.37 3.40
CA GLU A 223 16.53 13.58 2.57
C GLU A 223 15.08 13.93 2.20
N GLY A 224 14.12 13.02 2.44
CA GLY A 224 12.71 13.19 2.06
C GLY A 224 11.96 11.86 1.94
N HIS A 225 11.23 11.70 0.85
CA HIS A 225 10.40 10.52 0.62
C HIS A 225 10.59 10.00 -0.81
N HIS A 226 10.27 8.75 -1.02
CA HIS A 226 10.06 8.23 -2.37
C HIS A 226 8.78 7.41 -2.46
N TYR A 227 8.14 7.55 -3.58
CA TYR A 227 6.90 6.88 -3.94
C TYR A 227 7.18 5.92 -5.11
N PHE A 228 6.68 4.72 -5.02
CA PHE A 228 6.38 3.92 -6.20
C PHE A 228 4.92 4.17 -6.55
N ILE A 229 4.66 4.65 -7.75
CA ILE A 229 3.31 5.04 -8.23
C ILE A 229 2.99 4.21 -9.46
N SER A 230 1.78 3.64 -9.52
CA SER A 230 1.31 2.88 -10.68
C SER A 230 -0.10 3.27 -11.10
N ALA A 231 -0.33 3.29 -12.41
CA ALA A 231 -1.61 3.57 -13.04
C ALA A 231 -2.31 2.26 -13.45
N LEU A 232 -2.93 1.58 -12.47
CA LEU A 232 -3.68 0.32 -12.70
C LEU A 232 -5.13 0.60 -13.13
N LYS A 233 -5.30 1.52 -14.05
CA LYS A 233 -6.60 1.94 -14.60
C LYS A 233 -6.52 2.03 -16.12
N THR A 234 -7.65 2.14 -16.78
CA THR A 234 -7.74 2.14 -18.25
C THR A 234 -7.35 3.47 -18.90
N GLU A 235 -7.45 4.56 -18.15
CA GLU A 235 -7.17 5.90 -18.64
C GLU A 235 -5.74 6.33 -18.29
N ASP A 236 -5.12 7.07 -19.19
CA ASP A 236 -3.84 7.73 -18.94
C ASP A 236 -3.99 8.82 -17.89
N THR A 237 -2.91 9.09 -17.19
CA THR A 237 -2.84 10.21 -16.24
C THR A 237 -1.91 11.28 -16.78
N GLU A 238 -2.42 12.50 -16.91
CA GLU A 238 -1.64 13.71 -17.17
C GLU A 238 -2.16 14.81 -16.27
N SER A 239 -1.55 14.99 -15.11
CA SER A 239 -2.08 15.92 -14.11
C SER A 239 -1.05 16.34 -13.06
N TRP A 240 -1.37 17.45 -12.39
CA TRP A 240 -0.74 17.85 -11.15
C TRP A 240 -1.35 17.07 -9.99
N ILE A 241 -0.55 16.25 -9.34
CA ILE A 241 -0.97 15.32 -8.29
C ILE A 241 -0.53 15.86 -6.93
N PRO A 242 -1.47 16.18 -6.02
CA PRO A 242 -1.15 16.56 -4.65
C PRO A 242 -0.47 15.42 -3.90
N LEU A 243 0.59 15.75 -3.17
CA LEU A 243 1.33 14.83 -2.31
C LEU A 243 0.95 15.08 -0.84
N ALA A 244 0.88 14.02 -0.04
CA ALA A 244 0.69 14.14 1.41
C ALA A 244 1.95 14.64 2.14
N VAL A 245 3.07 14.79 1.44
CA VAL A 245 4.34 15.29 1.98
C VAL A 245 4.74 16.61 1.33
N GLN A 246 5.52 17.41 2.07
CA GLN A 246 6.14 18.62 1.53
C GLN A 246 7.47 18.28 0.87
N ALA A 247 7.76 18.93 -0.25
CA ALA A 247 9.02 18.78 -0.94
C ALA A 247 9.47 20.10 -1.59
N ARG A 248 10.78 20.34 -1.56
CA ARG A 248 11.43 21.46 -2.25
C ARG A 248 11.72 21.11 -3.70
N SER A 249 12.18 19.89 -3.94
CA SER A 249 12.45 19.37 -5.27
C SER A 249 12.15 17.88 -5.34
N ALA A 250 12.10 17.32 -6.55
CA ALA A 250 11.94 15.89 -6.75
C ALA A 250 12.60 15.41 -8.06
N MET A 251 12.78 14.10 -8.13
CA MET A 251 13.18 13.37 -9.34
C MET A 251 12.15 12.31 -9.68
N LEU A 252 11.94 12.10 -10.96
CA LEU A 252 11.22 10.95 -11.51
C LEU A 252 12.21 9.93 -12.08
N TYR A 253 11.89 8.65 -11.86
CA TYR A 253 12.63 7.51 -12.39
C TYR A 253 11.63 6.57 -13.05
N ASN A 254 11.84 6.22 -14.30
CA ASN A 254 11.06 5.20 -14.98
C ASN A 254 11.73 3.83 -14.77
N PRO A 255 11.12 2.92 -13.99
CA PRO A 255 11.75 1.63 -13.70
C PRO A 255 11.77 0.69 -14.91
N MET A 256 10.92 0.93 -15.93
CA MET A 256 10.88 0.08 -17.11
C MET A 256 12.13 0.27 -17.99
N ASN A 257 12.53 1.51 -18.23
CA ASN A 257 13.63 1.83 -19.16
C ASN A 257 14.85 2.47 -18.49
N GLY A 258 14.79 2.78 -17.19
CA GLY A 258 15.89 3.36 -16.42
C GLY A 258 16.11 4.87 -16.65
N THR A 259 15.24 5.54 -17.40
CA THR A 259 15.34 7.00 -17.57
C THR A 259 14.99 7.74 -16.28
N SER A 260 15.60 8.90 -16.07
CA SER A 260 15.35 9.74 -14.90
C SER A 260 15.54 11.21 -15.21
N GLY A 261 14.97 12.08 -14.37
CA GLY A 261 15.13 13.52 -14.50
C GLY A 261 14.43 14.28 -13.39
N LYS A 262 14.64 15.61 -13.36
CA LYS A 262 13.99 16.49 -12.42
C LYS A 262 12.48 16.51 -12.65
N ALA A 263 11.71 16.23 -11.60
CA ALA A 263 10.26 16.33 -11.65
C ALA A 263 9.80 17.79 -11.61
N ARG A 264 8.71 18.10 -12.32
CA ARG A 264 8.00 19.37 -12.16
C ARG A 264 7.24 19.36 -10.84
N LEU A 265 7.53 20.31 -9.97
CA LEU A 265 6.78 20.54 -8.74
C LEU A 265 6.18 21.95 -8.74
N ARG A 266 5.05 22.10 -8.06
CA ARG A 266 4.50 23.40 -7.71
C ARG A 266 3.92 23.38 -6.29
N GLN A 267 3.80 24.56 -5.70
CA GLN A 267 3.08 24.76 -4.45
C GLN A 267 1.68 25.28 -4.76
N ASN A 268 0.67 24.63 -4.24
CA ASN A 268 -0.73 25.00 -4.43
C ASN A 268 -1.49 24.85 -3.10
N ASN A 269 -2.03 25.97 -2.59
CA ASN A 269 -2.76 26.00 -1.31
C ASN A 269 -1.98 25.36 -0.13
N GLY A 270 -0.66 25.57 -0.06
CA GLY A 270 0.18 25.02 1.00
C GLY A 270 0.54 23.54 0.83
N ARG A 271 0.23 22.93 -0.31
CA ARG A 271 0.56 21.56 -0.65
C ARG A 271 1.56 21.49 -1.79
N THR A 272 2.43 20.50 -1.76
CA THR A 272 3.30 20.18 -2.90
C THR A 272 2.52 19.34 -3.90
N GLU A 273 2.52 19.73 -5.16
CA GLU A 273 1.99 18.94 -6.27
C GLU A 273 3.11 18.56 -7.24
N GLY A 274 3.14 17.29 -7.64
CA GLY A 274 4.02 16.78 -8.68
C GLY A 274 3.27 16.58 -10.00
N PHE A 275 3.86 17.01 -11.11
CA PHE A 275 3.28 16.72 -12.43
C PHE A 275 3.64 15.31 -12.85
N LEU A 276 2.62 14.48 -13.10
CA LEU A 276 2.78 13.10 -13.54
C LEU A 276 2.11 12.88 -14.89
N GLN A 277 2.81 12.17 -15.75
CA GLN A 277 2.28 11.56 -16.97
C GLN A 277 2.56 10.07 -16.91
N LEU A 278 1.51 9.27 -16.92
CA LEU A 278 1.54 7.82 -16.86
C LEU A 278 0.51 7.25 -17.82
N ALA A 279 0.91 6.43 -18.75
CA ALA A 279 -0.02 5.65 -19.54
C ALA A 279 -0.66 4.54 -18.67
N SER A 280 -1.79 4.03 -19.11
CA SER A 280 -2.44 2.87 -18.48
C SER A 280 -1.43 1.71 -18.34
N GLY A 281 -1.32 1.16 -17.13
CA GLY A 281 -0.38 0.08 -16.79
C GLY A 281 1.04 0.52 -16.46
N GLU A 282 1.38 1.78 -16.66
CA GLU A 282 2.73 2.28 -16.32
C GLU A 282 2.94 2.52 -14.84
N SER A 283 4.21 2.56 -14.46
CA SER A 283 4.65 2.93 -13.12
C SER A 283 5.85 3.87 -13.17
N VAL A 284 5.99 4.67 -12.12
CA VAL A 284 7.10 5.61 -11.94
C VAL A 284 7.52 5.66 -10.47
N ILE A 285 8.78 6.00 -10.23
CA ILE A 285 9.27 6.30 -8.89
C ILE A 285 9.46 7.81 -8.79
N LEU A 286 8.79 8.45 -7.84
CA LEU A 286 8.96 9.84 -7.50
C LEU A 286 9.79 9.94 -6.21
N LYS A 287 11.03 10.42 -6.28
CA LYS A 287 11.86 10.70 -5.12
C LYS A 287 11.82 12.20 -4.81
N THR A 288 11.30 12.55 -3.65
CA THR A 288 11.20 13.93 -3.17
C THR A 288 12.36 14.28 -2.24
N PHE A 289 12.72 15.56 -2.20
CA PHE A 289 13.73 16.12 -1.31
C PHE A 289 13.12 17.28 -0.53
N THR A 290 13.26 17.24 0.79
CA THR A 290 12.65 18.24 1.68
C THR A 290 13.40 19.58 1.60
N ASP A 291 14.74 19.56 1.69
CA ASP A 291 15.57 20.77 1.86
C ASP A 291 16.59 20.99 0.72
N GLN A 292 16.66 20.10 -0.25
CA GLN A 292 17.64 20.16 -1.34
C GLN A 292 17.00 20.56 -2.65
N ASP A 293 17.76 21.28 -3.49
CA ASP A 293 17.42 21.47 -4.90
C ASP A 293 18.18 20.47 -5.77
N VAL A 294 17.45 19.80 -6.64
CA VAL A 294 18.01 18.88 -7.63
C VAL A 294 18.43 19.67 -8.87
N SER A 295 19.70 19.55 -9.27
CA SER A 295 20.28 20.21 -10.44
C SER A 295 20.64 19.17 -11.50
N VAL A 296 19.62 18.61 -12.16
CA VAL A 296 19.73 17.68 -13.28
C VAL A 296 18.74 18.10 -14.37
N PRO A 297 18.87 17.63 -15.62
CA PRO A 297 17.90 17.87 -16.68
C PRO A 297 16.48 17.47 -16.25
N GLU A 298 15.48 18.15 -16.78
CA GLU A 298 14.09 17.84 -16.56
C GLU A 298 13.76 16.43 -17.08
N TYR A 299 12.84 15.75 -16.41
CA TYR A 299 12.32 14.46 -16.85
C TYR A 299 11.63 14.60 -18.21
N GLY A 300 11.82 13.62 -19.09
CA GLY A 300 11.23 13.64 -20.43
C GLY A 300 9.73 13.36 -20.39
N TYR A 301 8.92 14.40 -20.36
CA TYR A 301 7.49 14.31 -20.49
C TYR A 301 7.08 14.18 -21.96
N TRP A 302 6.01 13.42 -22.24
CA TRP A 302 5.43 13.43 -23.57
C TRP A 302 4.66 14.73 -23.83
N THR A 303 4.53 15.09 -25.09
CA THR A 303 3.70 16.21 -25.51
C THR A 303 2.36 15.66 -25.98
N SER A 304 1.27 16.02 -25.29
CA SER A 304 -0.09 15.73 -25.77
C SER A 304 -0.40 16.66 -26.92
N MET A 305 -0.83 16.09 -28.04
CA MET A 305 -1.36 16.85 -29.17
C MET A 305 -2.88 16.69 -29.23
N ALA A 306 -3.60 17.78 -29.47
CA ALA A 306 -4.99 17.68 -29.81
C ALA A 306 -5.19 16.78 -31.04
N GLN A 307 -6.23 15.95 -31.07
CA GLN A 307 -6.50 15.04 -32.20
C GLN A 307 -6.45 15.72 -33.56
N ASP A 308 -6.93 16.95 -33.64
CA ASP A 308 -6.94 17.76 -34.86
C ASP A 308 -5.55 18.22 -35.32
N GLU A 309 -4.61 18.38 -34.38
CA GLU A 309 -3.21 18.70 -34.68
C GLU A 309 -2.43 17.46 -35.08
N ALA A 310 -2.64 16.35 -34.39
CA ALA A 310 -2.07 15.06 -34.74
C ALA A 310 -2.50 14.61 -36.14
N ALA A 311 -3.78 14.81 -36.48
CA ALA A 311 -4.33 14.51 -37.81
C ALA A 311 -3.69 15.37 -38.93
N LYS A 312 -3.26 16.60 -38.62
CA LYS A 312 -2.54 17.48 -39.58
C LYS A 312 -1.08 17.08 -39.79
N MET A 313 -0.46 16.43 -38.82
CA MET A 313 0.93 16.00 -38.89
C MET A 313 1.11 14.61 -39.53
N LEU A 314 0.07 13.80 -39.55
CA LEU A 314 0.08 12.50 -40.21
C LEU A 314 -0.33 12.70 -41.68
N PRO A 315 0.56 12.48 -42.66
CA PRO A 315 0.21 12.61 -44.06
C PRO A 315 -0.68 11.47 -44.51
N GLY A 316 -1.99 11.67 -44.38
CA GLY A 316 -3.02 10.78 -44.89
C GLY A 316 -3.20 9.48 -44.07
N THR A 317 -4.29 8.80 -44.34
CA THR A 317 -4.57 7.47 -43.78
C THR A 317 -3.67 6.45 -44.44
N CYS A 318 -2.77 5.81 -43.67
CA CYS A 318 -1.99 4.68 -44.17
C CYS A 318 -2.84 3.42 -44.12
N THR A 319 -3.31 2.95 -45.28
CA THR A 319 -4.06 1.70 -45.37
C THR A 319 -3.10 0.58 -45.74
N PHE A 320 -2.91 -0.37 -44.84
CA PHE A 320 -2.18 -1.59 -45.15
C PHE A 320 -3.12 -2.56 -45.83
N ALA A 321 -2.96 -2.75 -47.14
CA ALA A 321 -3.72 -3.70 -47.93
C ALA A 321 -2.78 -4.82 -48.38
N GLY A 322 -3.22 -6.08 -48.25
CA GLY A 322 -2.45 -7.23 -48.73
C GLY A 322 -2.63 -8.46 -47.84
N LYS A 323 -1.93 -9.52 -48.22
CA LYS A 323 -1.83 -10.72 -47.37
C LYS A 323 -0.74 -10.51 -46.33
N TRP A 324 -1.09 -10.70 -45.09
CA TRP A 324 -0.14 -10.67 -43.98
C TRP A 324 0.57 -12.05 -43.89
N GLY A 325 1.89 -12.03 -43.92
CA GLY A 325 2.68 -13.20 -43.57
C GLY A 325 2.81 -13.30 -42.07
N PHE A 326 2.37 -14.39 -41.48
CA PHE A 326 2.55 -14.70 -40.08
C PHE A 326 3.56 -15.83 -39.93
N SER A 327 4.57 -15.65 -39.08
CA SER A 327 5.50 -16.71 -38.75
C SER A 327 5.79 -16.69 -37.25
N PHE A 328 5.83 -17.90 -36.66
CA PHE A 328 6.38 -18.03 -35.31
C PHE A 328 7.90 -17.85 -35.39
N VAL A 329 8.43 -16.89 -34.69
CA VAL A 329 9.88 -16.63 -34.68
C VAL A 329 10.60 -17.69 -33.85
N GLU A 330 9.99 -18.07 -32.73
CA GLU A 330 10.47 -19.13 -31.84
C GLU A 330 9.31 -19.63 -30.99
N ALA A 331 9.17 -20.94 -30.85
CA ALA A 331 8.20 -21.56 -29.94
C ALA A 331 8.95 -22.46 -28.97
N ILE A 332 8.75 -22.27 -27.69
CA ILE A 332 9.27 -23.16 -26.67
C ILE A 332 8.07 -23.71 -25.89
N PRO A 333 7.96 -25.05 -25.81
CA PRO A 333 8.82 -26.05 -26.45
C PRO A 333 8.58 -26.16 -27.97
N VAL A 334 9.62 -26.52 -28.70
CA VAL A 334 9.50 -26.82 -30.12
C VAL A 334 8.67 -28.07 -30.26
N VAL A 335 7.47 -27.94 -30.83
CA VAL A 335 6.62 -29.09 -31.14
C VAL A 335 7.01 -29.59 -32.52
N SER A 336 7.74 -30.68 -32.56
CA SER A 336 8.28 -31.25 -33.82
C SER A 336 7.23 -31.92 -34.70
N ASN A 337 6.06 -32.23 -34.15
CA ASN A 337 4.94 -32.84 -34.90
C ASN A 337 3.63 -32.23 -34.39
N VAL A 338 3.03 -31.34 -35.15
CA VAL A 338 1.62 -31.00 -35.01
C VAL A 338 0.85 -32.00 -35.83
N PRO A 339 -0.04 -32.81 -35.26
CA PRO A 339 -0.93 -33.64 -36.07
C PRO A 339 -1.80 -32.74 -36.95
N ASP A 340 -1.98 -33.14 -38.21
CA ASP A 340 -2.88 -32.46 -39.15
C ASP A 340 -4.31 -32.38 -38.64
#